data_90775db1e54a8b95985ce03df63d7e6f
#
_entry.id   90775db1e54a8b95985ce03df63d7e6f
#
_cell.length_a   1.000
_cell.length_b   1.000
_cell.length_c   1.000
_cell.angle_alpha   90.00
_cell.angle_beta   90.00
_cell.angle_gamma   90.00
#
_symmetry.space_group_name_H-M   'P 1'
#
loop_
_entity.id
_entity.type
_entity.pdbx_description
1 polymer ?
#
loop_
_entity_poly.entity_id
_entity_poly.type
_entity_poly.pdbx_seq_one_letter_code
_entity_poly.pdbx_strand_id
1 'polypeptide(L)'
;MLATDWAEDAIELLQRNAERNGLFVRVARVRWSEPEPLLRAAPWDLVLGADLLYEARNAKQLAELLPGLGGDLLLAEPGRPYANEFLERFQAEPIGDRIYQLAVR
;
A
#
# COMPACT_ATOMS: atom_id res chain seq x y z
N MET A 1 0.69 -4.44 13.45
CA MET A 1 1.03 -3.98 12.08
C MET A 1 1.32 -5.16 11.18
N LEU A 2 0.87 -5.10 9.96
CA LEU A 2 1.17 -6.08 8.92
C LEU A 2 1.93 -5.39 7.78
N ALA A 3 3.09 -5.89 7.42
CA ALA A 3 3.88 -5.42 6.28
C ALA A 3 3.80 -6.45 5.16
N THR A 4 3.52 -6.00 3.95
CA THR A 4 3.35 -6.91 2.81
C THR A 4 4.16 -6.47 1.60
N ASP A 5 4.54 -7.46 0.80
CA ASP A 5 5.12 -7.28 -0.52
C ASP A 5 4.80 -8.52 -1.34
N TRP A 6 4.91 -8.45 -2.65
CA TRP A 6 4.72 -9.63 -3.49
C TRP A 6 6.02 -10.40 -3.72
N ALA A 7 7.17 -9.74 -3.58
CA ALA A 7 8.47 -10.33 -3.86
C ALA A 7 9.02 -11.06 -2.62
N GLU A 8 9.42 -12.30 -2.80
CA GLU A 8 9.97 -13.12 -1.72
C GLU A 8 11.21 -12.49 -1.10
N ASP A 9 12.10 -11.93 -1.92
CA ASP A 9 13.31 -11.27 -1.44
C ASP A 9 13.00 -10.05 -0.58
N ALA A 10 11.95 -9.30 -0.92
CA ALA A 10 11.51 -8.15 -0.13
C ALA A 10 10.96 -8.58 1.22
N ILE A 11 10.24 -9.69 1.28
CA ILE A 11 9.74 -10.25 2.54
C ILE A 11 10.89 -10.64 3.46
N GLU A 12 11.90 -11.28 2.92
CA GLU A 12 13.09 -11.68 3.67
C GLU A 12 13.81 -10.46 4.25
N LEU A 13 13.95 -9.41 3.45
CA LEU A 13 14.57 -8.15 3.88
C LEU A 13 13.74 -7.45 4.96
N LEU A 14 12.43 -7.44 4.83
CA LEU A 14 11.52 -6.88 5.85
C LEU A 14 11.71 -7.58 7.19
N GLN A 15 11.79 -8.90 7.19
CA GLN A 15 11.99 -9.68 8.41
C GLN A 15 13.33 -9.35 9.07
N ARG A 16 14.40 -9.28 8.28
CA ARG A 16 15.74 -8.91 8.79
C ARG A 16 15.76 -7.51 9.37
N ASN A 17 15.11 -6.55 8.70
CA ASN A 17 15.06 -5.18 9.18
C ASN A 17 14.27 -5.05 10.48
N ALA A 18 13.17 -5.77 10.59
CA ALA A 18 12.39 -5.80 11.84
C ALA A 18 13.22 -6.37 13.00
N GLU A 19 13.92 -7.46 12.77
CA GLU A 19 14.80 -8.08 13.79
C GLU A 19 15.91 -7.12 14.21
N ARG A 20 16.57 -6.47 13.25
CA ARG A 20 17.65 -5.50 13.53
C ARG A 20 17.18 -4.34 14.40
N ASN A 21 15.94 -3.94 14.24
CA ASN A 21 15.37 -2.81 14.98
C ASN A 21 14.61 -3.24 16.23
N GLY A 22 14.65 -4.52 16.57
CA GLY A 22 13.96 -5.05 17.74
C GLY A 22 12.44 -4.90 17.65
N LEU A 23 11.89 -4.90 16.44
CA LEU A 23 10.46 -4.70 16.20
C LEU A 23 9.76 -6.03 15.91
N PHE A 24 8.57 -6.17 16.48
CA PHE A 24 7.70 -7.30 16.17
C PHE A 24 6.70 -6.88 15.11
N VAL A 25 6.93 -7.32 13.88
CA VAL A 25 6.09 -7.00 12.73
C VAL A 25 5.65 -8.30 12.05
N ARG A 26 4.36 -8.46 11.84
CA ARG A 26 3.88 -9.56 11.00
C ARG A 26 4.20 -9.22 9.54
N VAL A 27 4.71 -10.20 8.82
CA VAL A 27 5.11 -10.03 7.42
C VAL A 27 4.39 -11.09 6.58
N ALA A 28 3.84 -10.70 5.45
CA ALA A 28 3.16 -11.63 4.55
C ALA A 28 3.44 -11.30 3.10
N ARG A 29 3.62 -12.34 2.29
CA ARG A 29 3.71 -12.20 0.85
C ARG A 29 2.29 -12.15 0.29
N VAL A 30 1.93 -11.02 -0.30
CA VAL A 30 0.59 -10.80 -0.88
C VAL A 30 0.72 -10.20 -2.27
N ARG A 31 0.03 -10.80 -3.23
CA ARG A 31 -0.14 -10.22 -4.56
C ARG A 31 -1.49 -9.51 -4.60
N TRP A 32 -1.54 -8.34 -5.21
CA TRP A 32 -2.81 -7.59 -5.32
C TRP A 32 -3.83 -8.28 -6.23
N SER A 33 -3.38 -9.19 -7.10
CA SER A 33 -4.28 -10.05 -7.86
C SER A 33 -4.95 -11.13 -7.02
N GLU A 34 -4.40 -11.41 -5.83
CA GLU A 34 -4.92 -12.37 -4.86
C GLU A 34 -4.92 -11.74 -3.46
N PRO A 35 -5.80 -10.74 -3.22
CA PRO A 35 -5.69 -9.88 -2.04
C PRO A 35 -6.36 -10.43 -0.79
N GLU A 36 -6.86 -11.64 -0.77
CA GLU A 36 -7.64 -12.22 0.33
C GLU A 36 -7.01 -12.07 1.70
N PRO A 37 -5.68 -12.24 1.88
CA PRO A 37 -5.09 -12.06 3.22
C PRO A 37 -5.27 -10.65 3.77
N LEU A 38 -5.25 -9.63 2.91
CA LEU A 38 -5.49 -8.25 3.31
C LEU A 38 -6.96 -7.98 3.57
N LEU A 39 -7.84 -8.52 2.73
CA LEU A 39 -9.28 -8.31 2.87
C LEU A 39 -9.86 -9.01 4.10
N ARG A 40 -9.35 -10.19 4.45
CA ARG A 40 -9.81 -10.92 5.64
C ARG A 40 -9.51 -10.20 6.94
N ALA A 41 -8.45 -9.43 6.97
CA ALA A 41 -8.05 -8.66 8.15
C ALA A 41 -8.65 -7.24 8.16
N ALA A 42 -9.36 -6.85 7.10
CA ALA A 42 -10.02 -5.55 7.02
C ALA A 42 -11.23 -5.47 7.99
N PRO A 43 -11.66 -4.26 8.42
CA PRO A 43 -11.09 -2.98 8.02
C PRO A 43 -9.79 -2.64 8.73
N TRP A 44 -8.91 -1.94 8.04
CA TRP A 44 -7.68 -1.42 8.60
C TRP A 44 -7.89 0.01 9.07
N ASP A 45 -7.23 0.41 10.15
CA ASP A 45 -7.30 1.79 10.66
C ASP A 45 -6.51 2.73 9.75
N LEU A 46 -5.34 2.32 9.32
CA LEU A 46 -4.45 3.10 8.48
C LEU A 46 -3.66 2.17 7.57
N VAL A 47 -3.58 2.55 6.31
CA VAL A 47 -2.78 1.85 5.31
C VAL A 47 -1.67 2.79 4.82
N LEU A 48 -0.45 2.30 4.80
CA LEU A 48 0.70 3.04 4.31
C LEU A 48 1.20 2.41 3.00
N GLY A 49 1.47 3.24 2.01
CA GLY A 49 2.03 2.78 0.74
C GLY A 49 3.11 3.74 0.24
N ALA A 50 4.12 3.20 -0.43
CA ALA A 50 5.20 3.99 -0.99
C ALA A 50 5.59 3.44 -2.37
N ASP A 51 5.57 4.32 -3.37
CA ASP A 51 5.92 4.00 -4.77
C ASP A 51 5.17 2.77 -5.31
N LEU A 52 3.85 2.75 -5.14
CA LEU A 52 3.01 1.63 -5.54
C LEU A 52 2.49 1.70 -6.97
N LEU A 53 2.64 2.84 -7.65
CA LEU A 53 2.00 3.14 -8.94
C LEU A 53 3.00 3.16 -10.10
N TYR A 54 4.00 2.30 -10.08
CA TYR A 54 5.06 2.31 -11.09
C TYR A 54 4.66 1.63 -12.41
N GLU A 55 3.58 0.88 -12.46
CA GLU A 55 3.02 0.29 -13.68
C GLU A 55 1.51 0.54 -13.73
N ALA A 56 0.94 0.65 -14.95
CA ALA A 56 -0.50 0.82 -15.14
C ALA A 56 -1.30 -0.30 -14.47
N ARG A 57 -0.81 -1.54 -14.56
CA ARG A 57 -1.41 -2.71 -13.92
C ARG A 57 -1.52 -2.53 -12.42
N ASN A 58 -0.48 -1.98 -11.78
CA ASN A 58 -0.45 -1.77 -10.35
C ASN A 58 -1.49 -0.73 -9.90
N ALA A 59 -1.60 0.36 -10.64
CA ALA A 59 -2.60 1.38 -10.37
C ALA A 59 -4.02 0.82 -10.45
N LYS A 60 -4.29 -0.02 -11.45
CA LYS A 60 -5.59 -0.66 -11.62
C LYS A 60 -5.90 -1.63 -10.47
N GLN A 61 -4.96 -2.49 -10.14
CA GLN A 61 -5.13 -3.47 -9.06
C GLN A 61 -5.34 -2.79 -7.71
N LEU A 62 -4.55 -1.76 -7.42
CA LEU A 62 -4.68 -1.01 -6.19
C LEU A 62 -6.03 -0.29 -6.11
N ALA A 63 -6.48 0.30 -7.20
CA ALA A 63 -7.78 0.97 -7.26
C ALA A 63 -8.94 0.00 -6.97
N GLU A 64 -8.83 -1.24 -7.40
CA GLU A 64 -9.83 -2.28 -7.13
C GLU A 64 -9.77 -2.77 -5.68
N LEU A 65 -8.58 -2.84 -5.11
CA LEU A 65 -8.34 -3.36 -3.77
C LEU A 65 -8.73 -2.37 -2.66
N LEU A 66 -8.40 -1.10 -2.82
CA LEU A 66 -8.53 -0.10 -1.75
C LEU A 66 -9.90 -0.03 -1.09
N PRO A 67 -11.03 -0.04 -1.83
CA PRO A 67 -12.34 0.04 -1.18
C PRO A 67 -12.61 -1.10 -0.20
N GLY A 68 -11.99 -2.25 -0.40
CA GLY A 68 -12.15 -3.40 0.49
C GLY A 68 -11.29 -3.35 1.75
N LEU A 69 -10.30 -2.47 1.81
CA LEU A 69 -9.40 -2.36 2.96
C LEU A 69 -9.98 -1.49 4.07
N GLY A 70 -10.77 -0.49 3.71
CA GLY A 70 -11.29 0.50 4.68
C GLY A 70 -10.20 1.43 5.21
N GLY A 71 -10.61 2.42 6.00
CA GLY A 71 -9.68 3.33 6.64
C GLY A 71 -9.09 4.39 5.70
N ASP A 72 -8.02 5.02 6.14
CA ASP A 72 -7.30 6.03 5.39
C ASP A 72 -6.02 5.43 4.81
N LEU A 73 -5.65 5.89 3.61
CA LEU A 73 -4.38 5.56 2.99
C LEU A 73 -3.48 6.78 2.96
N LEU A 74 -2.26 6.63 3.44
CA LEU A 74 -1.19 7.60 3.21
C LEU A 74 -0.25 7.01 2.15
N LEU A 75 -0.10 7.74 1.05
CA LEU A 75 0.67 7.29 -0.10
C LEU A 75 1.82 8.24 -0.38
N ALA A 76 3.05 7.73 -0.34
CA ALA A 76 4.21 8.43 -0.86
C ALA A 76 4.36 8.10 -2.34
N GLU A 77 4.27 9.11 -3.20
CA GLU A 77 4.27 8.94 -4.65
C GLU A 77 5.31 9.86 -5.29
N PRO A 78 6.34 9.30 -5.96
CA PRO A 78 7.45 10.10 -6.49
C PRO A 78 7.13 10.85 -7.80
N GLY A 79 5.96 10.67 -8.38
CA GLY A 79 5.58 11.33 -9.63
C GLY A 79 5.59 10.41 -10.84
N ARG A 80 5.19 9.15 -10.64
CA ARG A 80 5.09 8.18 -11.75
C ARG A 80 4.00 8.58 -12.75
N PRO A 81 4.15 8.23 -14.04
CA PRO A 81 3.17 8.65 -15.07
C PRO A 81 1.73 8.20 -14.78
N TYR A 82 1.55 7.07 -14.13
CA TYR A 82 0.23 6.50 -13.85
C TYR A 82 -0.41 7.02 -12.56
N ALA A 83 0.29 7.87 -11.82
CA ALA A 83 -0.17 8.32 -10.52
C ALA A 83 -1.29 9.37 -10.62
N ASN A 84 -1.21 10.29 -11.58
CA ASN A 84 -2.14 11.41 -11.67
C ASN A 84 -3.60 10.96 -11.76
N GLU A 85 -3.89 10.04 -12.67
CA GLU A 85 -5.25 9.53 -12.84
C GLU A 85 -5.76 8.81 -11.58
N PHE A 86 -4.91 8.03 -10.95
CA PHE A 86 -5.22 7.36 -9.69
C PHE A 86 -5.52 8.37 -8.58
N LEU A 87 -4.66 9.37 -8.41
CA LEU A 87 -4.82 10.39 -7.37
C LEU A 87 -6.11 11.20 -7.58
N GLU A 88 -6.43 11.55 -8.82
CA GLU A 88 -7.69 12.24 -9.16
C GLU A 88 -8.91 11.37 -8.83
N ARG A 89 -8.86 10.11 -9.21
CA ARG A 89 -9.96 9.17 -8.96
C ARG A 89 -10.34 9.07 -7.49
N PHE A 90 -9.35 9.06 -6.60
CA PHE A 90 -9.54 8.95 -5.16
C PHE A 90 -9.57 10.30 -4.46
N GLN A 91 -9.58 11.41 -5.20
CA GLN A 91 -9.60 12.77 -4.64
C GLN A 91 -8.52 12.94 -3.57
N ALA A 92 -7.30 12.51 -3.92
CA ALA A 92 -6.17 12.53 -3.00
C ALA A 92 -5.80 13.95 -2.59
N GLU A 93 -5.57 14.17 -1.29
CA GLU A 93 -5.10 15.45 -0.75
C GLU A 93 -3.60 15.42 -0.53
N PRO A 94 -2.84 16.37 -1.11
CA PRO A 94 -1.43 16.49 -0.77
C PRO A 94 -1.30 17.01 0.68
N ILE A 95 -0.59 16.26 1.51
CA ILE A 95 -0.34 16.63 2.91
C ILE A 95 1.11 16.92 3.22
N GLY A 96 1.98 16.76 2.24
CA GLY A 96 3.41 17.01 2.33
C GLY A 96 4.03 16.87 0.96
N ASP A 97 5.36 17.00 0.88
CA ASP A 97 6.07 16.81 -0.37
C ASP A 97 5.93 15.35 -0.82
N ARG A 98 5.25 15.16 -1.96
CA ARG A 98 5.00 13.83 -2.53
C ARG A 98 4.29 12.84 -1.60
N ILE A 99 3.52 13.36 -0.65
CA ILE A 99 2.72 12.54 0.26
C ILE A 99 1.26 12.96 0.13
N TYR A 100 0.39 11.96 -0.06
CA TYR A 100 -1.03 12.16 -0.30
C TYR A 100 -1.85 11.36 0.69
N GLN A 101 -2.98 11.93 1.09
CA GLN A 101 -3.97 11.23 1.91
C GLN A 101 -5.20 10.93 1.07
N LEU A 102 -5.65 9.68 1.13
CA LEU A 102 -6.86 9.22 0.46
C LEU A 102 -7.79 8.61 1.52
N ALA A 103 -9.05 9.03 1.51
CA ALA A 103 -10.08 8.37 2.31
C ALA A 103 -10.66 7.24 1.47
N VAL A 104 -10.45 6.01 1.90
CA VAL A 104 -10.89 4.82 1.18
C VAL A 104 -12.11 4.24 1.88
N ARG A 105 -13.27 4.60 1.39
CA ARG A 105 -14.53 4.16 1.99
C ARG A 105 -15.48 3.57 0.95
#